data_5912183656b109718262c853caa75527
#
_entry.id   5912183656b109718262c853caa75527
#
_cell.length_a   1.000
_cell.length_b   1.000
_cell.length_c   1.000
_cell.angle_alpha   90.00
_cell.angle_beta   90.00
_cell.angle_gamma   90.00
#
_symmetry.space_group_name_H-M   'P 1'
#
loop_
_entity.id
_entity.type
_entity.pdbx_description
1 polymer ?
#
loop_
_entity_poly.entity_id
_entity_poly.type
_entity_poly.pdbx_seq_one_letter_code
_entity_poly.pdbx_strand_id
1 'polypeptide(L)'
;LSKTAKFSNGKWKIENLNKLLLYCSNFEIANIGKCKFELYNYQKTAVKELLDIDEGSLIVASCGAGKTLIAIDLYLELLSRFKIKGPGLIVVKSSLKVQWYHEVLKFSDLTPSIIETTAKAKKKFDSQFTGDLLICNYETLNDDLVRERLLNMNIDYVFADEVQYVKNYAAKRSKSLYKFNKIKYTFGATATPIQKNPRDIFGIYRFIKKDIFTNINTFDKRYVKKNNLGFIIGSRNERELTDKIRDNLIIRTKDEVSSHLPKLIVTQKYCNLGPKIQKISDQLLEEIKELKSMQEAMMDRFNTIEEARLNKEFTDLDNQILMKQAFAQEITITDELLSYSDSVAAKQYVTGEKSEKIELFLDLVESIISEGDKVCVFSKFRSLQDILIAHLQKRFKNIEIAQVHGGLSSEQRYNEVQKFSSQKTCNILLSSGAGNEGINLSTAKYMIEMEPADSYLVQTQRHGRIERASSIHDTAFVYQLIANNSY
;
A
#
# COMPACT_ATOMS: atom_id res chain seq x y z
N LEU A 1 -19.89 17.19 38.07
CA LEU A 1 -19.28 16.33 39.13
C LEU A 1 -19.21 17.05 40.49
N SER A 2 -18.86 18.35 40.54
CA SER A 2 -18.72 19.11 41.80
C SER A 2 -20.02 19.28 42.63
N LYS A 3 -21.21 19.08 42.03
CA LYS A 3 -22.51 19.19 42.74
C LYS A 3 -23.10 17.86 43.21
N THR A 4 -22.51 16.73 42.78
CA THR A 4 -23.09 15.39 43.05
C THR A 4 -22.13 14.44 43.80
N ALA A 5 -20.86 14.81 43.95
CA ALA A 5 -19.86 14.02 44.63
C ALA A 5 -19.01 14.93 45.57
N LYS A 6 -18.85 14.52 46.81
CA LYS A 6 -17.97 15.18 47.81
C LYS A 6 -16.90 14.22 48.28
N PHE A 7 -15.67 14.70 48.39
CA PHE A 7 -14.55 13.95 48.93
C PHE A 7 -14.42 14.27 50.43
N SER A 8 -14.57 13.28 51.30
CA SER A 8 -14.36 13.42 52.75
C SER A 8 -13.85 12.11 53.34
N ASN A 9 -12.97 12.21 54.31
CA ASN A 9 -12.36 11.07 55.06
C ASN A 9 -11.72 10.02 54.14
N GLY A 10 -10.99 10.45 53.09
CA GLY A 10 -10.30 9.55 52.18
C GLY A 10 -11.21 8.77 51.19
N LYS A 11 -12.49 9.09 51.14
CA LYS A 11 -13.46 8.43 50.25
C LYS A 11 -14.38 9.43 49.53
N TRP A 12 -14.75 9.11 48.32
CA TRP A 12 -15.78 9.84 47.59
C TRP A 12 -17.17 9.42 48.06
N LYS A 13 -17.97 10.39 48.54
CA LYS A 13 -19.41 10.22 48.77
C LYS A 13 -20.19 10.77 47.61
N ILE A 14 -20.97 9.90 46.93
CA ILE A 14 -21.84 10.25 45.84
C ILE A 14 -23.25 10.37 46.40
N GLU A 15 -23.77 11.62 46.46
CA GLU A 15 -25.07 11.92 47.09
C GLU A 15 -26.27 11.41 46.28
N ASN A 16 -26.08 11.12 44.97
CA ASN A 16 -27.13 10.56 44.14
C ASN A 16 -26.55 9.71 42.99
N LEU A 17 -26.31 8.44 43.29
CA LEU A 17 -25.73 7.47 42.37
C LEU A 17 -26.58 7.29 41.11
N ASN A 18 -27.92 7.27 41.25
CA ASN A 18 -28.84 7.13 40.12
C ASN A 18 -28.80 8.33 39.21
N LYS A 19 -28.62 9.55 39.74
CA LYS A 19 -28.50 10.77 38.94
C LYS A 19 -27.16 10.85 38.26
N LEU A 20 -26.09 10.35 38.87
CA LEU A 20 -24.77 10.23 38.28
C LEU A 20 -24.75 9.19 37.17
N LEU A 21 -25.36 8.03 37.42
CA LEU A 21 -25.50 6.96 36.39
C LEU A 21 -26.35 7.40 35.21
N LEU A 22 -27.45 8.15 35.46
CA LEU A 22 -28.30 8.72 34.41
C LEU A 22 -27.55 9.80 33.61
N TYR A 23 -26.72 10.60 34.30
CA TYR A 23 -25.88 11.63 33.65
C TYR A 23 -24.77 11.01 32.81
N CYS A 24 -24.11 9.97 33.34
CA CYS A 24 -23.13 9.18 32.59
C CYS A 24 -23.76 8.45 31.42
N SER A 25 -24.91 7.80 31.61
CA SER A 25 -25.62 7.10 30.52
C SER A 25 -26.13 8.04 29.42
N ASN A 26 -26.56 9.26 29.79
CA ASN A 26 -27.02 10.25 28.81
C ASN A 26 -25.87 11.03 28.14
N PHE A 27 -24.68 11.09 28.74
CA PHE A 27 -23.56 11.87 28.21
C PHE A 27 -22.64 11.02 27.30
N GLU A 28 -22.57 9.69 27.54
CA GLU A 28 -21.67 8.82 26.80
C GLU A 28 -22.30 8.15 25.57
N ILE A 29 -23.60 7.89 25.60
CA ILE A 29 -24.28 7.18 24.47
C ILE A 29 -24.65 8.10 23.33
N ALA A 30 -24.81 9.39 23.56
CA ALA A 30 -25.24 10.35 22.52
C ALA A 30 -24.10 10.84 21.60
N ASN A 31 -22.82 10.57 21.94
CA ASN A 31 -21.66 11.16 21.24
C ASN A 31 -20.57 10.18 20.81
N ILE A 32 -20.75 8.87 20.92
CA ILE A 32 -19.89 7.93 20.19
C ILE A 32 -20.41 7.95 18.76
N GLY A 33 -19.72 8.76 17.90
CA GLY A 33 -20.14 8.99 16.54
C GLY A 33 -20.26 7.67 15.77
N LYS A 34 -21.36 7.51 15.04
CA LYS A 34 -21.47 6.48 14.02
C LYS A 34 -20.62 6.87 12.82
N CYS A 35 -20.24 5.88 12.02
CA CYS A 35 -19.62 6.18 10.74
C CYS A 35 -20.54 7.14 9.92
N LYS A 36 -19.97 8.21 9.38
CA LYS A 36 -20.70 9.23 8.60
C LYS A 36 -21.18 8.71 7.24
N PHE A 37 -20.69 7.58 6.82
CA PHE A 37 -21.04 6.95 5.54
C PHE A 37 -21.66 5.59 5.77
N GLU A 38 -22.68 5.29 4.99
CA GLU A 38 -23.27 3.96 5.00
C GLU A 38 -22.32 2.94 4.36
N LEU A 39 -21.98 1.90 5.11
CA LEU A 39 -21.17 0.80 4.64
C LEU A 39 -21.96 -0.03 3.62
N TYR A 40 -21.26 -0.55 2.62
CA TYR A 40 -21.81 -1.60 1.76
C TYR A 40 -22.09 -2.89 2.54
N ASN A 41 -22.99 -3.73 2.05
CA ASN A 41 -23.40 -4.95 2.74
C ASN A 41 -22.22 -5.86 3.09
N TYR A 42 -21.26 -6.05 2.19
CA TYR A 42 -20.08 -6.88 2.46
C TYR A 42 -19.17 -6.27 3.54
N GLN A 43 -19.13 -4.95 3.67
CA GLN A 43 -18.38 -4.25 4.73
C GLN A 43 -19.11 -4.41 6.08
N LYS A 44 -20.44 -4.20 6.11
CA LYS A 44 -21.28 -4.44 7.31
C LYS A 44 -21.12 -5.88 7.80
N THR A 45 -21.14 -6.85 6.88
CA THR A 45 -20.94 -8.27 7.20
C THR A 45 -19.54 -8.51 7.76
N ALA A 46 -18.48 -7.90 7.16
CA ALA A 46 -17.12 -8.04 7.67
C ALA A 46 -16.97 -7.49 9.09
N VAL A 47 -17.51 -6.29 9.37
CA VAL A 47 -17.49 -5.71 10.72
C VAL A 47 -18.24 -6.58 11.71
N LYS A 48 -19.42 -7.10 11.35
CA LYS A 48 -20.19 -8.01 12.20
C LYS A 48 -19.41 -9.28 12.53
N GLU A 49 -18.82 -9.95 11.55
CA GLU A 49 -18.02 -11.16 11.76
C GLU A 49 -16.81 -10.88 12.67
N LEU A 50 -16.12 -9.72 12.51
CA LEU A 50 -15.02 -9.32 13.36
C LEU A 50 -15.46 -9.09 14.82
N LEU A 51 -16.65 -8.53 15.01
CA LEU A 51 -17.25 -8.34 16.33
C LEU A 51 -17.69 -9.66 16.97
N ASP A 52 -18.16 -10.62 16.15
CA ASP A 52 -18.57 -11.94 16.61
C ASP A 52 -17.34 -12.80 17.02
N ILE A 53 -16.20 -12.65 16.32
CA ILE A 53 -14.92 -13.27 16.70
C ILE A 53 -14.42 -12.70 18.03
N ASP A 54 -14.66 -11.42 18.31
CA ASP A 54 -14.30 -10.69 19.54
C ASP A 54 -12.81 -10.74 19.93
N GLU A 55 -11.93 -10.89 18.92
CA GLU A 55 -10.47 -10.86 19.10
C GLU A 55 -9.75 -10.51 17.79
N GLY A 56 -8.42 -10.39 17.86
CA GLY A 56 -7.57 -10.04 16.71
C GLY A 56 -7.76 -10.97 15.52
N SER A 57 -7.84 -10.39 14.31
CA SER A 57 -8.13 -11.13 13.08
C SER A 57 -7.41 -10.55 11.87
N LEU A 58 -7.20 -11.40 10.85
CA LEU A 58 -6.70 -11.03 9.53
C LEU A 58 -7.89 -10.76 8.58
N ILE A 59 -7.87 -9.61 7.96
CA ILE A 59 -8.83 -9.22 6.92
C ILE A 59 -8.13 -9.33 5.56
N VAL A 60 -8.53 -10.30 4.76
CA VAL A 60 -8.09 -10.46 3.38
C VAL A 60 -9.17 -9.91 2.46
N ALA A 61 -8.90 -8.76 1.85
CA ALA A 61 -9.86 -8.13 0.96
C ALA A 61 -9.14 -7.49 -0.23
N SER A 62 -9.76 -7.53 -1.41
CA SER A 62 -9.21 -6.96 -2.63
C SER A 62 -8.85 -5.48 -2.49
N CYS A 63 -7.99 -4.99 -3.37
CA CYS A 63 -7.74 -3.56 -3.50
C CYS A 63 -9.06 -2.85 -3.83
N GLY A 64 -9.29 -1.67 -3.26
CA GLY A 64 -10.54 -0.92 -3.50
C GLY A 64 -11.74 -1.33 -2.64
N ALA A 65 -11.67 -2.44 -1.88
CA ALA A 65 -12.76 -2.92 -1.02
C ALA A 65 -13.07 -2.05 0.22
N GLY A 66 -12.39 -0.92 0.40
CA GLY A 66 -12.67 0.00 1.52
C GLY A 66 -12.25 -0.53 2.89
N LYS A 67 -11.09 -1.20 2.98
CA LYS A 67 -10.51 -1.72 4.24
C LYS A 67 -10.39 -0.65 5.33
N THR A 68 -10.07 0.60 4.95
CA THR A 68 -10.01 1.74 5.87
C THR A 68 -11.36 2.00 6.54
N LEU A 69 -12.45 1.97 5.77
CA LEU A 69 -13.79 2.20 6.29
C LEU A 69 -14.22 1.08 7.25
N ILE A 70 -13.90 -0.18 6.90
CA ILE A 70 -14.11 -1.34 7.80
C ILE A 70 -13.36 -1.14 9.13
N ALA A 71 -12.10 -0.68 9.08
CA ALA A 71 -11.29 -0.47 10.29
C ALA A 71 -11.83 0.64 11.18
N ILE A 72 -12.29 1.76 10.59
CA ILE A 72 -12.85 2.89 11.33
C ILE A 72 -14.19 2.50 11.96
N ASP A 73 -15.06 1.85 11.20
CA ASP A 73 -16.36 1.42 11.70
C ASP A 73 -16.22 0.35 12.79
N LEU A 74 -15.31 -0.60 12.64
CA LEU A 74 -14.99 -1.59 13.67
C LEU A 74 -14.52 -0.92 14.97
N TYR A 75 -13.68 0.10 14.90
CA TYR A 75 -13.24 0.84 16.08
C TYR A 75 -14.42 1.53 16.76
N LEU A 76 -15.29 2.20 16.01
CA LEU A 76 -16.49 2.87 16.52
C LEU A 76 -17.48 1.87 17.15
N GLU A 77 -17.70 0.71 16.53
CA GLU A 77 -18.55 -0.35 17.06
C GLU A 77 -17.99 -0.95 18.36
N LEU A 78 -16.67 -1.16 18.44
CA LEU A 78 -16.02 -1.64 19.68
C LEU A 78 -16.13 -0.61 20.81
N LEU A 79 -15.99 0.70 20.51
CA LEU A 79 -16.22 1.78 21.46
C LEU A 79 -17.68 1.81 21.94
N SER A 80 -18.65 1.76 21.00
CA SER A 80 -20.09 1.82 21.31
C SER A 80 -20.54 0.65 22.20
N ARG A 81 -19.88 -0.49 22.08
CA ARG A 81 -20.13 -1.70 22.88
C ARG A 81 -19.31 -1.76 24.16
N PHE A 82 -18.57 -0.70 24.49
CA PHE A 82 -17.68 -0.62 25.67
C PHE A 82 -16.62 -1.74 25.74
N LYS A 83 -16.26 -2.31 24.57
CA LYS A 83 -15.21 -3.34 24.46
C LYS A 83 -13.81 -2.75 24.56
N ILE A 84 -13.66 -1.48 24.15
CA ILE A 84 -12.45 -0.67 24.23
C ILE A 84 -12.76 0.69 24.85
N LYS A 85 -11.75 1.34 25.44
CA LYS A 85 -11.88 2.65 26.07
C LYS A 85 -10.74 3.61 25.74
N GLY A 86 -9.61 3.07 25.32
CA GLY A 86 -8.41 3.83 24.99
C GLY A 86 -8.34 4.21 23.51
N PRO A 87 -7.33 5.00 23.14
CA PRO A 87 -7.09 5.33 21.75
C PRO A 87 -6.74 4.10 20.92
N GLY A 88 -7.08 4.14 19.64
CA GLY A 88 -6.65 3.13 18.67
C GLY A 88 -5.31 3.50 18.04
N LEU A 89 -4.52 2.50 17.66
CA LEU A 89 -3.29 2.66 16.91
C LEU A 89 -3.47 2.11 15.48
N ILE A 90 -3.28 2.97 14.50
CA ILE A 90 -3.29 2.62 13.07
C ILE A 90 -1.86 2.60 12.57
N VAL A 91 -1.40 1.45 12.09
CA VAL A 91 -0.04 1.27 11.56
C VAL A 91 -0.12 1.08 10.05
N VAL A 92 0.51 1.98 9.30
CA VAL A 92 0.41 2.03 7.84
C VAL A 92 1.77 2.19 7.18
N LYS A 93 1.84 2.13 5.86
CA LYS A 93 3.02 2.58 5.12
C LYS A 93 3.18 4.10 5.23
N SER A 94 4.43 4.59 5.16
CA SER A 94 4.72 6.02 5.30
C SER A 94 3.92 6.91 4.34
N SER A 95 3.71 6.45 3.11
CA SER A 95 2.94 7.15 2.07
C SER A 95 1.45 7.29 2.39
N LEU A 96 0.91 6.47 3.30
CA LEU A 96 -0.52 6.39 3.61
C LEU A 96 -0.95 7.21 4.83
N LYS A 97 -0.01 7.69 5.66
CA LYS A 97 -0.34 8.37 6.93
C LYS A 97 -1.31 9.53 6.75
N VAL A 98 -1.02 10.42 5.81
CA VAL A 98 -1.83 11.62 5.56
C VAL A 98 -3.19 11.24 4.97
N GLN A 99 -3.25 10.26 4.08
CA GLN A 99 -4.51 9.75 3.55
C GLN A 99 -5.40 9.19 4.67
N TRP A 100 -4.85 8.32 5.54
CA TRP A 100 -5.58 7.77 6.67
C TRP A 100 -6.10 8.86 7.60
N TYR A 101 -5.28 9.89 7.87
CA TYR A 101 -5.68 11.05 8.67
C TYR A 101 -6.94 11.70 8.10
N HIS A 102 -6.96 12.00 6.80
CA HIS A 102 -8.10 12.62 6.16
C HIS A 102 -9.30 11.68 6.00
N GLU A 103 -9.07 10.37 5.82
CA GLU A 103 -10.15 9.38 5.78
C GLU A 103 -10.84 9.24 7.13
N VAL A 104 -10.09 9.28 8.25
CA VAL A 104 -10.70 9.30 9.60
C VAL A 104 -11.59 10.52 9.77
N LEU A 105 -11.12 11.73 9.44
CA LEU A 105 -11.92 12.96 9.51
C LEU A 105 -13.15 12.93 8.59
N LYS A 106 -13.01 12.33 7.42
CA LYS A 106 -14.09 12.20 6.45
C LYS A 106 -15.19 11.24 6.93
N PHE A 107 -14.81 10.11 7.49
CA PHE A 107 -15.72 9.00 7.78
C PHE A 107 -16.24 8.99 9.22
N SER A 108 -15.65 9.76 10.12
CA SER A 108 -16.03 9.77 11.54
C SER A 108 -15.87 11.17 12.16
N ASP A 109 -16.31 11.31 13.42
CA ASP A 109 -16.05 12.48 14.26
C ASP A 109 -14.83 12.30 15.16
N LEU A 110 -14.06 11.21 14.94
CA LEU A 110 -12.84 10.94 15.68
C LEU A 110 -11.74 11.95 15.35
N THR A 111 -10.89 12.22 16.33
CA THR A 111 -9.71 13.06 16.20
C THR A 111 -8.48 12.20 15.86
N PRO A 112 -7.99 12.21 14.60
CA PRO A 112 -6.76 11.50 14.26
C PRO A 112 -5.53 12.31 14.67
N SER A 113 -4.43 11.63 15.00
CA SER A 113 -3.13 12.24 15.25
C SER A 113 -2.02 11.45 14.56
N ILE A 114 -1.15 12.15 13.80
CA ILE A 114 -0.02 11.51 13.11
C ILE A 114 1.20 11.55 14.02
N ILE A 115 1.81 10.38 14.25
CA ILE A 115 3.05 10.24 15.03
C ILE A 115 4.24 10.17 14.06
N GLU A 116 5.21 11.04 14.29
CA GLU A 116 6.43 11.16 13.49
C GLU A 116 7.69 11.20 14.37
N THR A 117 8.82 10.83 13.76
CA THR A 117 10.13 10.81 14.43
C THR A 117 11.08 11.89 13.91
N THR A 118 10.58 12.83 13.10
CA THR A 118 11.40 13.94 12.60
C THR A 118 11.88 14.87 13.72
N ALA A 119 12.98 15.58 13.52
CA ALA A 119 13.51 16.52 14.53
C ALA A 119 12.48 17.59 14.93
N LYS A 120 11.65 18.05 13.98
CA LYS A 120 10.54 18.99 14.23
C LYS A 120 9.44 18.34 15.09
N ALA A 121 9.09 17.10 14.79
CA ALA A 121 8.07 16.35 15.54
C ALA A 121 8.52 16.04 16.97
N LYS A 122 9.81 15.74 17.17
CA LYS A 122 10.38 15.51 18.51
C LYS A 122 10.26 16.74 19.44
N LYS A 123 10.27 17.96 18.90
CA LYS A 123 10.03 19.19 19.69
C LYS A 123 8.59 19.30 20.21
N LYS A 124 7.64 18.60 19.60
CA LYS A 124 6.23 18.55 19.98
C LYS A 124 5.80 17.12 20.32
N PHE A 125 6.68 16.37 20.96
CA PHE A 125 6.51 14.93 21.16
C PHE A 125 5.17 14.59 21.80
N ASP A 126 4.85 15.15 22.96
CA ASP A 126 3.63 14.80 23.70
C ASP A 126 2.33 15.16 22.97
N SER A 127 2.32 16.23 22.20
CA SER A 127 1.12 16.66 21.47
C SER A 127 0.69 15.72 20.32
N GLN A 128 1.56 14.79 19.93
CA GLN A 128 1.24 13.79 18.90
C GLN A 128 0.40 12.62 19.45
N PHE A 129 0.26 12.50 20.77
CA PHE A 129 -0.39 11.35 21.41
C PHE A 129 -1.77 11.72 22.01
N THR A 130 -2.47 12.67 21.42
CA THR A 130 -3.72 13.23 21.97
C THR A 130 -4.98 12.85 21.19
N GLY A 131 -4.86 12.15 20.05
CA GLY A 131 -6.01 11.78 19.23
C GLY A 131 -6.73 10.50 19.71
N ASP A 132 -7.97 10.30 19.24
CA ASP A 132 -8.71 9.05 19.41
C ASP A 132 -8.09 7.91 18.58
N LEU A 133 -7.57 8.24 17.37
CA LEU A 133 -6.83 7.34 16.52
C LEU A 133 -5.42 7.89 16.27
N LEU A 134 -4.42 7.15 16.72
CA LEU A 134 -3.01 7.45 16.54
C LEU A 134 -2.50 6.76 15.28
N ILE A 135 -1.96 7.52 14.33
CA ILE A 135 -1.52 7.00 13.03
C ILE A 135 -0.01 7.08 12.94
N CYS A 136 0.66 5.95 12.73
CA CYS A 136 2.10 5.90 12.50
C CYS A 136 2.47 4.98 11.34
N ASN A 137 3.70 5.06 10.86
CA ASN A 137 4.21 4.06 9.94
C ASN A 137 5.00 2.96 10.66
N TYR A 138 5.21 1.83 10.00
CA TYR A 138 5.92 0.68 10.54
C TYR A 138 7.32 1.03 11.06
N GLU A 139 8.02 1.92 10.37
CA GLU A 139 9.37 2.35 10.74
C GLU A 139 9.38 3.27 11.96
N THR A 140 8.32 4.04 12.20
CA THR A 140 8.15 4.88 13.38
C THR A 140 8.17 4.04 14.66
N LEU A 141 7.64 2.82 14.63
CA LEU A 141 7.69 1.90 15.77
C LEU A 141 9.11 1.37 16.08
N ASN A 142 10.09 1.60 15.21
CA ASN A 142 11.49 1.28 15.48
C ASN A 142 12.21 2.29 16.38
N ASP A 143 11.60 3.47 16.59
CA ASP A 143 12.04 4.45 17.56
C ASP A 143 11.57 4.00 18.96
N ASP A 144 12.52 3.80 19.86
CA ASP A 144 12.24 3.24 21.18
C ASP A 144 11.38 4.16 22.04
N LEU A 145 11.61 5.48 21.97
CA LEU A 145 10.83 6.47 22.73
C LEU A 145 9.36 6.48 22.31
N VAL A 146 9.11 6.49 20.99
CA VAL A 146 7.74 6.42 20.44
C VAL A 146 7.06 5.11 20.86
N ARG A 147 7.76 3.99 20.68
CA ARG A 147 7.21 2.67 20.99
C ARG A 147 6.89 2.52 22.47
N GLU A 148 7.79 2.91 23.36
CA GLU A 148 7.56 2.88 24.81
C GLU A 148 6.41 3.80 25.22
N ARG A 149 6.33 5.00 24.65
CA ARG A 149 5.21 5.90 24.90
C ARG A 149 3.88 5.25 24.52
N LEU A 150 3.78 4.63 23.34
CA LEU A 150 2.59 3.93 22.88
C LEU A 150 2.23 2.72 23.75
N LEU A 151 3.24 1.94 24.18
CA LEU A 151 3.01 0.78 25.05
C LEU A 151 2.54 1.17 26.46
N ASN A 152 2.90 2.36 26.93
CA ASN A 152 2.46 2.91 28.22
C ASN A 152 1.09 3.62 28.13
N MET A 153 0.52 3.77 26.95
CA MET A 153 -0.86 4.22 26.76
C MET A 153 -1.81 3.01 26.86
N ASN A 154 -3.03 3.25 27.30
CA ASN A 154 -4.07 2.22 27.32
C ASN A 154 -4.64 2.03 25.92
N ILE A 155 -3.80 1.55 24.98
CA ILE A 155 -4.24 1.22 23.62
C ILE A 155 -4.93 -0.14 23.66
N ASP A 156 -6.19 -0.17 23.27
CA ASP A 156 -7.02 -1.37 23.25
C ASP A 156 -7.27 -1.91 21.83
N TYR A 157 -6.92 -1.13 20.80
CA TYR A 157 -7.13 -1.44 19.40
C TYR A 157 -5.89 -1.13 18.57
N VAL A 158 -5.42 -2.08 17.77
CA VAL A 158 -4.32 -1.89 16.83
C VAL A 158 -4.72 -2.44 15.47
N PHE A 159 -4.64 -1.60 14.45
CA PHE A 159 -4.92 -1.98 13.08
C PHE A 159 -3.70 -1.75 12.19
N ALA A 160 -3.20 -2.81 11.55
CA ALA A 160 -2.07 -2.77 10.64
C ALA A 160 -2.55 -2.90 9.19
N ASP A 161 -2.53 -1.80 8.43
CA ASP A 161 -2.85 -1.82 7.01
C ASP A 161 -1.66 -2.31 6.18
N GLU A 162 -1.93 -3.05 5.11
CA GLU A 162 -0.92 -3.75 4.31
C GLU A 162 0.00 -4.61 5.21
N VAL A 163 -0.61 -5.42 6.07
CA VAL A 163 0.08 -6.19 7.13
C VAL A 163 1.13 -7.17 6.61
N GLN A 164 1.12 -7.53 5.31
CA GLN A 164 2.20 -8.29 4.69
C GLN A 164 3.57 -7.57 4.76
N TYR A 165 3.60 -6.31 5.17
CA TYR A 165 4.83 -5.57 5.43
C TYR A 165 5.66 -6.17 6.57
N VAL A 166 5.02 -6.96 7.45
CA VAL A 166 5.68 -7.71 8.53
C VAL A 166 5.84 -9.21 8.27
N LYS A 167 5.66 -9.67 7.03
CA LYS A 167 5.85 -11.07 6.62
C LYS A 167 7.23 -11.63 6.98
N ASN A 168 8.28 -10.82 6.93
CA ASN A 168 9.59 -11.19 7.46
C ASN A 168 9.60 -10.98 8.97
N TYR A 169 9.35 -12.06 9.71
CA TYR A 169 9.29 -12.06 11.18
C TYR A 169 10.59 -11.61 11.86
N ALA A 170 11.74 -11.74 11.19
CA ALA A 170 13.05 -11.37 11.73
C ALA A 170 13.36 -9.86 11.57
N ALA A 171 12.64 -9.16 10.67
CA ALA A 171 12.87 -7.74 10.40
C ALA A 171 12.60 -6.86 11.64
N LYS A 172 13.36 -5.77 11.79
CA LYS A 172 13.24 -4.83 12.92
C LYS A 172 11.80 -4.30 13.04
N ARG A 173 11.18 -3.85 11.94
CA ARG A 173 9.78 -3.37 11.91
C ARG A 173 8.77 -4.41 12.39
N SER A 174 8.97 -5.70 12.03
CA SER A 174 8.11 -6.78 12.49
C SER A 174 8.23 -6.97 14.00
N LYS A 175 9.46 -7.06 14.51
CA LYS A 175 9.74 -7.18 15.94
C LYS A 175 9.17 -6.00 16.75
N SER A 176 9.21 -4.79 16.19
CA SER A 176 8.64 -3.60 16.81
C SER A 176 7.12 -3.66 16.89
N LEU A 177 6.44 -4.07 15.82
CA LEU A 177 4.98 -4.25 15.81
C LEU A 177 4.55 -5.38 16.77
N TYR A 178 5.31 -6.48 16.86
CA TYR A 178 4.97 -7.60 17.75
C TYR A 178 4.95 -7.24 19.25
N LYS A 179 5.49 -6.10 19.66
CA LYS A 179 5.35 -5.63 21.05
C LYS A 179 3.90 -5.34 21.44
N PHE A 180 3.04 -5.09 20.44
CA PHE A 180 1.61 -4.83 20.62
C PHE A 180 0.74 -6.08 20.56
N ASN A 181 1.28 -7.27 20.33
CA ASN A 181 0.53 -8.53 20.18
C ASN A 181 -0.12 -9.09 21.45
N LYS A 182 -0.03 -8.38 22.56
CA LYS A 182 -0.75 -8.67 23.81
C LYS A 182 -2.10 -7.97 23.88
N ILE A 183 -2.34 -6.99 22.99
CA ILE A 183 -3.60 -6.28 22.91
C ILE A 183 -4.63 -7.23 22.29
N LYS A 184 -5.83 -7.28 22.88
CA LYS A 184 -6.90 -8.20 22.46
C LYS A 184 -7.33 -7.94 21.02
N TYR A 185 -7.49 -6.68 20.64
CA TYR A 185 -8.00 -6.28 19.33
C TYR A 185 -6.88 -5.83 18.39
N THR A 186 -6.12 -6.80 17.87
CA THR A 186 -5.03 -6.60 16.91
C THR A 186 -5.45 -7.08 15.53
N PHE A 187 -5.74 -6.17 14.63
CA PHE A 187 -6.20 -6.48 13.29
C PHE A 187 -5.14 -6.20 12.24
N GLY A 188 -5.08 -7.06 11.23
CA GLY A 188 -4.26 -6.83 10.04
C GLY A 188 -5.11 -6.87 8.78
N ALA A 189 -4.87 -5.98 7.83
CA ALA A 189 -5.52 -6.00 6.53
C ALA A 189 -4.53 -6.14 5.39
N THR A 190 -4.87 -6.93 4.38
CA THR A 190 -4.06 -7.13 3.16
C THR A 190 -4.94 -7.62 2.01
N ALA A 191 -4.51 -7.35 0.78
CA ALA A 191 -5.06 -8.03 -0.39
C ALA A 191 -4.33 -9.36 -0.69
N THR A 192 -3.11 -9.54 -0.20
CA THR A 192 -2.22 -10.65 -0.55
C THR A 192 -1.45 -11.14 0.68
N PRO A 193 -2.04 -12.03 1.48
CA PRO A 193 -1.41 -12.51 2.71
C PRO A 193 -0.16 -13.36 2.46
N ILE A 194 -0.12 -14.06 1.33
CA ILE A 194 1.04 -14.86 0.90
C ILE A 194 1.58 -14.26 -0.39
N GLN A 195 2.84 -13.81 -0.38
CA GLN A 195 3.50 -13.23 -1.55
C GLN A 195 4.62 -14.13 -2.10
N LYS A 196 5.38 -14.78 -1.23
CA LYS A 196 6.53 -15.61 -1.61
C LYS A 196 6.40 -17.06 -1.15
N ASN A 197 6.00 -17.26 0.10
CA ASN A 197 5.94 -18.60 0.67
C ASN A 197 5.08 -18.60 1.96
N PRO A 198 4.75 -19.78 2.53
CA PRO A 198 3.89 -19.89 3.72
C PRO A 198 4.41 -19.14 4.96
N ARG A 199 5.72 -18.88 5.07
CA ARG A 199 6.28 -18.10 6.20
C ARG A 199 5.71 -16.69 6.30
N ASP A 200 5.16 -16.15 5.20
CA ASP A 200 4.50 -14.85 5.21
C ASP A 200 3.33 -14.85 6.23
N ILE A 201 2.56 -15.95 6.29
CA ILE A 201 1.48 -16.16 7.27
C ILE A 201 2.03 -16.23 8.69
N PHE A 202 3.15 -16.92 8.92
CA PHE A 202 3.78 -16.95 10.23
C PHE A 202 4.08 -15.54 10.74
N GLY A 203 4.71 -14.70 9.91
CA GLY A 203 5.04 -13.33 10.27
C GLY A 203 3.80 -12.49 10.61
N ILE A 204 2.73 -12.62 9.83
CA ILE A 204 1.47 -11.90 10.06
C ILE A 204 0.81 -12.33 11.36
N TYR A 205 0.67 -13.64 11.61
CA TYR A 205 -0.01 -14.15 12.81
C TYR A 205 0.81 -14.00 14.09
N ARG A 206 2.14 -13.80 14.01
CA ARG A 206 2.95 -13.37 15.18
C ARG A 206 2.49 -12.02 15.75
N PHE A 207 1.88 -11.18 14.92
CA PHE A 207 1.27 -9.93 15.36
C PHE A 207 -0.19 -10.14 15.80
N ILE A 208 -1.01 -10.76 14.97
CA ILE A 208 -2.47 -10.85 15.17
C ILE A 208 -2.81 -11.78 16.34
N LYS A 209 -2.29 -13.00 16.32
CA LYS A 209 -2.55 -14.03 17.34
C LYS A 209 -1.36 -14.97 17.48
N LYS A 210 -0.40 -14.55 18.31
CA LYS A 210 0.90 -15.21 18.47
C LYS A 210 0.83 -16.67 18.89
N ASP A 211 -0.29 -17.07 19.54
CA ASP A 211 -0.44 -18.41 20.14
C ASP A 211 -0.78 -19.48 19.07
N ILE A 212 -1.27 -19.06 17.88
CA ILE A 212 -1.52 -19.98 16.75
C ILE A 212 -0.21 -20.59 16.25
N PHE A 213 0.86 -19.78 16.12
CA PHE A 213 2.16 -20.23 15.66
C PHE A 213 3.25 -19.72 16.62
N THR A 214 3.71 -20.59 17.51
CA THR A 214 4.66 -20.20 18.57
C THR A 214 6.11 -20.21 18.12
N ASN A 215 6.48 -21.14 17.22
CA ASN A 215 7.86 -21.39 16.82
C ASN A 215 8.00 -21.55 15.31
N ILE A 216 8.96 -20.83 14.70
CA ILE A 216 9.21 -20.85 13.25
C ILE A 216 9.72 -22.21 12.77
N ASN A 217 10.56 -22.90 13.55
CA ASN A 217 11.10 -24.20 13.15
C ASN A 217 9.99 -25.26 13.08
N THR A 218 9.05 -25.24 14.03
CA THR A 218 7.88 -26.12 14.01
C THR A 218 6.97 -25.79 12.83
N PHE A 219 6.76 -24.49 12.57
CA PHE A 219 6.00 -24.02 11.41
C PHE A 219 6.63 -24.50 10.11
N ASP A 220 7.94 -24.32 9.95
CA ASP A 220 8.67 -24.72 8.75
C ASP A 220 8.57 -26.22 8.48
N LYS A 221 8.82 -27.04 9.51
CA LYS A 221 8.72 -28.51 9.40
C LYS A 221 7.33 -28.96 8.94
N ARG A 222 6.27 -28.23 9.33
CA ARG A 222 4.90 -28.62 9.05
C ARG A 222 4.36 -28.08 7.73
N TYR A 223 4.68 -26.79 7.40
CA TYR A 223 4.00 -26.07 6.33
C TYR A 223 4.91 -25.67 5.16
N VAL A 224 6.24 -25.75 5.31
CA VAL A 224 7.17 -25.31 4.28
C VAL A 224 7.82 -26.50 3.59
N LYS A 225 7.74 -26.53 2.25
CA LYS A 225 8.49 -27.51 1.44
C LYS A 225 9.84 -26.92 1.06
N LYS A 226 10.92 -27.64 1.39
CA LYS A 226 12.30 -27.25 1.04
C LYS A 226 12.91 -28.31 0.13
N ASN A 227 13.81 -27.89 -0.75
CA ASN A 227 14.67 -28.81 -1.50
C ASN A 227 15.85 -29.31 -0.63
N ASN A 228 16.70 -30.17 -1.20
CA ASN A 228 17.86 -30.74 -0.49
C ASN A 228 18.89 -29.69 -0.05
N LEU A 229 18.89 -28.52 -0.70
CA LEU A 229 19.75 -27.37 -0.39
C LEU A 229 19.12 -26.39 0.62
N GLY A 230 17.93 -26.72 1.16
CA GLY A 230 17.24 -25.88 2.16
C GLY A 230 16.39 -24.73 1.58
N PHE A 231 16.34 -24.55 0.26
CA PHE A 231 15.48 -23.53 -0.37
C PHE A 231 14.01 -23.88 -0.22
N ILE A 232 13.21 -22.85 0.03
CA ILE A 232 11.75 -22.99 0.03
C ILE A 232 11.27 -23.09 -1.42
N ILE A 233 10.69 -24.23 -1.76
CA ILE A 233 10.17 -24.54 -3.09
C ILE A 233 8.65 -24.65 -3.12
N GLY A 234 7.96 -24.43 -1.99
CA GLY A 234 6.51 -24.48 -1.92
C GLY A 234 5.98 -24.66 -0.50
N SER A 235 4.73 -25.07 -0.43
CA SER A 235 3.97 -25.32 0.78
C SER A 235 3.67 -26.81 1.00
N ARG A 236 3.30 -27.13 2.23
CA ARG A 236 2.76 -28.43 2.65
C ARG A 236 1.56 -28.19 3.54
N ASN A 237 0.67 -29.19 3.63
CA ASN A 237 -0.47 -29.17 4.56
C ASN A 237 -1.28 -27.86 4.52
N GLU A 238 -1.50 -27.31 3.33
CA GLU A 238 -2.16 -26.00 3.12
C GLU A 238 -3.57 -25.98 3.72
N ARG A 239 -4.32 -27.09 3.59
CA ARG A 239 -5.65 -27.18 4.18
C ARG A 239 -5.59 -27.05 5.70
N GLU A 240 -4.66 -27.77 6.36
CA GLU A 240 -4.47 -27.67 7.80
C GLU A 240 -4.04 -26.27 8.23
N LEU A 241 -3.15 -25.62 7.45
CA LEU A 241 -2.73 -24.23 7.71
C LEU A 241 -3.94 -23.29 7.65
N THR A 242 -4.77 -23.44 6.62
CA THR A 242 -6.00 -22.64 6.45
C THR A 242 -7.00 -22.90 7.57
N ASP A 243 -7.24 -24.17 7.92
CA ASP A 243 -8.15 -24.53 9.01
C ASP A 243 -7.68 -23.94 10.35
N LYS A 244 -6.38 -23.91 10.59
CA LYS A 244 -5.80 -23.40 11.83
C LYS A 244 -5.95 -21.89 12.02
N ILE A 245 -6.06 -21.13 10.93
CA ILE A 245 -6.22 -19.67 10.97
C ILE A 245 -7.66 -19.21 10.71
N ARG A 246 -8.55 -20.13 10.36
CA ARG A 246 -9.93 -19.86 9.91
C ARG A 246 -10.72 -19.00 10.89
N ASP A 247 -10.61 -19.29 12.18
CA ASP A 247 -11.40 -18.60 13.22
C ASP A 247 -10.97 -17.13 13.41
N ASN A 248 -9.78 -16.77 12.92
CA ASN A 248 -9.26 -15.41 12.96
C ASN A 248 -8.97 -14.87 11.55
N LEU A 249 -9.73 -15.29 10.55
CA LEU A 249 -9.57 -14.91 9.15
C LEU A 249 -10.90 -14.51 8.53
N ILE A 250 -10.98 -13.29 8.04
CA ILE A 250 -12.11 -12.81 7.24
C ILE A 250 -11.62 -12.63 5.81
N ILE A 251 -12.33 -13.20 4.86
CA ILE A 251 -12.04 -13.04 3.43
C ILE A 251 -13.19 -12.33 2.75
N ARG A 252 -12.87 -11.31 1.95
CA ARG A 252 -13.79 -10.66 1.02
C ARG A 252 -13.25 -10.82 -0.38
N THR A 253 -13.87 -11.69 -1.13
CA THR A 253 -13.46 -12.00 -2.50
C THR A 253 -13.74 -10.82 -3.45
N LYS A 254 -13.10 -10.82 -4.61
CA LYS A 254 -13.38 -9.81 -5.63
C LYS A 254 -14.85 -9.90 -6.10
N ASP A 255 -15.42 -11.09 -6.16
CA ASP A 255 -16.80 -11.30 -6.60
C ASP A 255 -17.82 -10.68 -5.65
N GLU A 256 -17.61 -10.79 -4.32
CA GLU A 256 -18.46 -10.14 -3.31
C GLU A 256 -18.42 -8.61 -3.38
N VAL A 257 -17.29 -8.08 -3.82
CA VAL A 257 -17.07 -6.62 -3.94
C VAL A 257 -17.40 -6.11 -5.34
N SER A 258 -17.39 -6.98 -6.36
CA SER A 258 -17.47 -6.62 -7.78
C SER A 258 -18.72 -5.83 -8.17
N SER A 259 -19.87 -6.10 -7.52
CA SER A 259 -21.11 -5.33 -7.76
C SER A 259 -20.99 -3.83 -7.38
N HIS A 260 -19.96 -3.46 -6.63
CA HIS A 260 -19.69 -2.11 -6.18
C HIS A 260 -18.41 -1.52 -6.80
N LEU A 261 -17.73 -2.28 -7.68
CA LEU A 261 -16.55 -1.83 -8.40
C LEU A 261 -16.92 -1.49 -9.85
N PRO A 262 -16.24 -0.52 -10.47
CA PRO A 262 -16.38 -0.32 -11.91
C PRO A 262 -15.91 -1.55 -12.67
N LYS A 263 -16.55 -1.84 -13.81
CA LYS A 263 -16.05 -2.87 -14.72
C LYS A 263 -14.70 -2.44 -15.27
N LEU A 264 -13.67 -3.23 -15.05
CA LEU A 264 -12.33 -2.93 -15.54
C LEU A 264 -12.12 -3.52 -16.95
N ILE A 265 -11.78 -2.67 -17.92
CA ILE A 265 -11.44 -3.07 -19.28
C ILE A 265 -9.96 -2.74 -19.51
N VAL A 266 -9.15 -3.77 -19.73
CA VAL A 266 -7.72 -3.64 -20.00
C VAL A 266 -7.48 -3.87 -21.48
N THR A 267 -6.87 -2.91 -22.16
CA THR A 267 -6.55 -2.96 -23.58
C THR A 267 -5.06 -2.75 -23.80
N GLN A 268 -4.43 -3.66 -24.51
CA GLN A 268 -3.06 -3.51 -24.96
C GLN A 268 -3.01 -2.70 -26.25
N LYS A 269 -2.14 -1.70 -26.29
CA LYS A 269 -1.85 -0.87 -27.45
C LYS A 269 -0.40 -1.06 -27.83
N TYR A 270 -0.18 -1.47 -29.06
CA TYR A 270 1.14 -1.80 -29.55
C TYR A 270 1.71 -0.65 -30.38
N CYS A 271 3.02 -0.41 -30.23
CA CYS A 271 3.79 0.53 -31.04
C CYS A 271 5.10 -0.13 -31.48
N ASN A 272 5.69 0.36 -32.55
CA ASN A 272 6.98 -0.12 -33.01
C ASN A 272 8.11 0.78 -32.49
N LEU A 273 9.28 0.18 -32.30
CA LEU A 273 10.50 0.92 -32.05
C LEU A 273 11.06 1.41 -33.38
N GLY A 274 11.65 2.61 -33.39
CA GLY A 274 12.43 3.06 -34.52
C GLY A 274 13.62 2.11 -34.80
N PRO A 275 14.10 1.98 -36.03
CA PRO A 275 15.08 0.95 -36.40
C PRO A 275 16.39 1.05 -35.61
N LYS A 276 16.80 2.26 -35.24
CA LYS A 276 18.03 2.46 -34.42
C LYS A 276 17.79 2.02 -32.97
N ILE A 277 16.65 2.38 -32.38
CA ILE A 277 16.28 1.97 -31.01
C ILE A 277 16.09 0.45 -30.97
N GLN A 278 15.47 -0.15 -32.00
CA GLN A 278 15.32 -1.60 -32.09
C GLN A 278 16.69 -2.30 -32.05
N LYS A 279 17.67 -1.81 -32.82
CA LYS A 279 19.02 -2.37 -32.82
C LYS A 279 19.69 -2.31 -31.44
N ILE A 280 19.53 -1.19 -30.71
CA ILE A 280 20.05 -1.05 -29.35
C ILE A 280 19.35 -2.01 -28.40
N SER A 281 18.01 -2.13 -28.52
CA SER A 281 17.22 -3.08 -27.74
C SER A 281 17.68 -4.52 -27.94
N ASP A 282 17.89 -4.93 -29.21
CA ASP A 282 18.34 -6.28 -29.54
C ASP A 282 19.73 -6.58 -28.97
N GLN A 283 20.66 -5.61 -29.04
CA GLN A 283 21.98 -5.73 -28.43
C GLN A 283 21.92 -5.89 -26.91
N LEU A 284 21.08 -5.07 -26.23
CA LEU A 284 20.90 -5.18 -24.78
C LEU A 284 20.28 -6.51 -24.36
N LEU A 285 19.36 -7.04 -25.15
CA LEU A 285 18.74 -8.36 -24.89
C LEU A 285 19.78 -9.48 -24.97
N GLU A 286 20.68 -9.45 -25.94
CA GLU A 286 21.76 -10.44 -26.04
C GLU A 286 22.74 -10.32 -24.86
N GLU A 287 23.17 -9.11 -24.51
CA GLU A 287 24.04 -8.88 -23.36
C GLU A 287 23.40 -9.35 -22.04
N ILE A 288 22.08 -9.10 -21.85
CA ILE A 288 21.34 -9.59 -20.67
C ILE A 288 21.34 -11.12 -20.63
N LYS A 289 21.15 -11.76 -21.77
CA LYS A 289 21.14 -13.23 -21.88
C LYS A 289 22.51 -13.82 -21.54
N GLU A 290 23.59 -13.23 -22.04
CA GLU A 290 24.96 -13.64 -21.69
C GLU A 290 25.23 -13.50 -20.19
N LEU A 291 24.90 -12.36 -19.59
CA LEU A 291 25.07 -12.13 -18.16
C LEU A 291 24.26 -13.13 -17.29
N LYS A 292 23.04 -13.46 -17.71
CA LYS A 292 22.22 -14.48 -17.03
C LYS A 292 22.84 -15.86 -17.12
N SER A 293 23.38 -16.24 -18.28
CA SER A 293 24.10 -17.51 -18.44
C SER A 293 25.34 -17.57 -17.54
N MET A 294 26.09 -16.46 -17.41
CA MET A 294 27.21 -16.36 -16.46
C MET A 294 26.75 -16.51 -15.00
N GLN A 295 25.63 -15.86 -14.67
CA GLN A 295 25.04 -15.95 -13.32
C GLN A 295 24.60 -17.37 -12.98
N GLU A 296 23.97 -18.07 -13.91
CA GLU A 296 23.56 -19.47 -13.76
C GLU A 296 24.78 -20.37 -13.56
N ALA A 297 25.84 -20.21 -14.37
CA ALA A 297 27.08 -20.95 -14.22
C ALA A 297 27.81 -20.67 -12.90
N MET A 298 27.69 -19.46 -12.36
CA MET A 298 28.22 -19.13 -11.03
C MET A 298 27.41 -19.77 -9.91
N MET A 299 26.10 -19.93 -10.07
CA MET A 299 25.25 -20.56 -9.05
C MET A 299 25.65 -21.97 -8.71
N ASP A 300 26.22 -22.73 -9.66
CA ASP A 300 26.71 -24.07 -9.43
C ASP A 300 27.88 -24.15 -8.42
N ARG A 301 28.52 -23.01 -8.12
CA ARG A 301 29.61 -22.90 -7.13
C ARG A 301 29.12 -22.70 -5.70
N PHE A 302 27.83 -22.45 -5.50
CA PHE A 302 27.25 -22.13 -4.20
C PHE A 302 26.17 -23.13 -3.80
N ASN A 303 26.10 -23.45 -2.51
CA ASN A 303 25.06 -24.33 -1.99
C ASN A 303 23.72 -23.62 -1.79
N THR A 304 23.74 -22.32 -1.65
CA THR A 304 22.52 -21.50 -1.44
C THR A 304 22.62 -20.15 -2.14
N ILE A 305 21.44 -19.55 -2.45
CA ILE A 305 21.40 -18.21 -3.02
C ILE A 305 21.82 -17.13 -2.00
N GLU A 306 21.62 -17.39 -0.71
CA GLU A 306 22.12 -16.51 0.35
C GLU A 306 23.66 -16.49 0.36
N GLU A 307 24.29 -17.65 0.18
CA GLU A 307 25.75 -17.76 0.05
C GLU A 307 26.24 -17.06 -1.23
N ALA A 308 25.57 -17.26 -2.37
CA ALA A 308 25.88 -16.57 -3.60
C ALA A 308 25.78 -15.04 -3.45
N ARG A 309 24.74 -14.54 -2.78
CA ARG A 309 24.55 -13.11 -2.53
C ARG A 309 25.56 -12.48 -1.56
N LEU A 310 26.28 -13.27 -0.78
CA LEU A 310 27.42 -12.80 0.01
C LEU A 310 28.69 -12.69 -0.83
N ASN A 311 28.73 -13.34 -1.99
CA ASN A 311 29.83 -13.22 -2.93
C ASN A 311 29.72 -11.92 -3.72
N LYS A 312 30.79 -11.12 -3.69
CA LYS A 312 30.83 -9.80 -4.34
C LYS A 312 30.63 -9.90 -5.84
N GLU A 313 31.29 -10.87 -6.49
CA GLU A 313 31.27 -11.05 -7.94
C GLU A 313 29.85 -11.43 -8.42
N PHE A 314 29.15 -12.31 -7.69
CA PHE A 314 27.75 -12.65 -7.96
C PHE A 314 26.81 -11.44 -7.79
N THR A 315 27.01 -10.68 -6.72
CA THR A 315 26.20 -9.48 -6.45
C THR A 315 26.43 -8.38 -7.50
N ASP A 316 27.66 -8.20 -7.94
CA ASP A 316 28.01 -7.24 -9.00
C ASP A 316 27.37 -7.65 -10.33
N LEU A 317 27.34 -8.95 -10.64
CA LEU A 317 26.70 -9.51 -11.83
C LEU A 317 25.15 -9.33 -11.77
N ASP A 318 24.54 -9.62 -10.63
CA ASP A 318 23.10 -9.43 -10.39
C ASP A 318 22.71 -7.95 -10.59
N ASN A 319 23.50 -7.03 -10.05
CA ASN A 319 23.31 -5.60 -10.25
C ASN A 319 23.44 -5.16 -11.72
N GLN A 320 24.41 -5.71 -12.46
CA GLN A 320 24.59 -5.42 -13.89
C GLN A 320 23.38 -5.89 -14.70
N ILE A 321 22.87 -7.09 -14.42
CA ILE A 321 21.66 -7.61 -15.07
C ILE A 321 20.47 -6.68 -14.81
N LEU A 322 20.24 -6.29 -13.55
CA LEU A 322 19.14 -5.41 -13.17
C LEU A 322 19.25 -4.04 -13.83
N MET A 323 20.45 -3.45 -13.87
CA MET A 323 20.66 -2.16 -14.53
C MET A 323 20.40 -2.24 -16.04
N LYS A 324 20.88 -3.28 -16.73
CA LYS A 324 20.64 -3.45 -18.17
C LYS A 324 19.18 -3.72 -18.47
N GLN A 325 18.48 -4.49 -17.65
CA GLN A 325 17.04 -4.72 -17.79
C GLN A 325 16.24 -3.42 -17.64
N ALA A 326 16.56 -2.61 -16.63
CA ALA A 326 15.94 -1.31 -16.45
C ALA A 326 16.19 -0.40 -17.66
N PHE A 327 17.41 -0.33 -18.13
CA PHE A 327 17.79 0.47 -19.29
C PHE A 327 17.09 -0.02 -20.58
N ALA A 328 17.03 -1.34 -20.81
CA ALA A 328 16.32 -1.91 -21.95
C ALA A 328 14.82 -1.54 -21.96
N GLN A 329 14.20 -1.42 -20.78
CA GLN A 329 12.82 -0.93 -20.67
C GLN A 329 12.71 0.58 -20.95
N GLU A 330 13.64 1.38 -20.42
CA GLU A 330 13.65 2.83 -20.62
C GLU A 330 13.73 3.23 -22.09
N ILE A 331 14.65 2.64 -22.86
CA ILE A 331 14.84 3.00 -24.28
C ILE A 331 13.63 2.70 -25.16
N THR A 332 12.73 1.80 -24.74
CA THR A 332 11.51 1.51 -25.47
C THR A 332 10.47 2.62 -25.41
N ILE A 333 10.68 3.62 -24.56
CA ILE A 333 9.72 4.69 -24.36
C ILE A 333 10.06 5.89 -25.23
N THR A 334 11.29 6.35 -25.18
CA THR A 334 11.76 7.47 -26.00
C THR A 334 13.30 7.53 -26.01
N ASP A 335 13.88 7.95 -27.12
CA ASP A 335 15.31 8.23 -27.22
C ASP A 335 15.73 9.51 -26.46
N GLU A 336 14.78 10.38 -26.14
CA GLU A 336 15.04 11.58 -25.32
C GLU A 336 15.52 11.21 -23.91
N LEU A 337 15.09 10.06 -23.35
CA LEU A 337 15.60 9.54 -22.07
C LEU A 337 17.10 9.32 -22.08
N LEU A 338 17.66 8.91 -23.20
CA LEU A 338 19.09 8.68 -23.36
C LEU A 338 19.90 9.98 -23.20
N SER A 339 19.32 11.13 -23.57
CA SER A 339 19.96 12.44 -23.40
C SER A 339 19.95 12.94 -21.97
N TYR A 340 18.98 12.51 -21.14
CA TYR A 340 18.84 12.89 -19.72
C TYR A 340 19.54 11.95 -18.75
N SER A 341 19.98 10.78 -19.22
CA SER A 341 20.72 9.84 -18.37
C SER A 341 22.07 10.43 -17.95
N ASP A 342 22.39 10.38 -16.66
CA ASP A 342 23.71 10.73 -16.14
C ASP A 342 24.81 9.77 -16.59
N SER A 343 24.43 8.60 -17.14
CA SER A 343 25.34 7.63 -17.69
C SER A 343 25.96 8.11 -19.00
N VAL A 344 27.27 8.21 -19.03
CA VAL A 344 28.04 8.51 -20.25
C VAL A 344 27.74 7.47 -21.35
N ALA A 345 27.54 6.22 -20.98
CA ALA A 345 27.18 5.15 -21.88
C ALA A 345 25.80 5.36 -22.55
N ALA A 346 24.80 5.90 -21.82
CA ALA A 346 23.49 6.15 -22.37
C ALA A 346 23.50 7.30 -23.40
N LYS A 347 24.27 8.36 -23.16
CA LYS A 347 24.36 9.53 -24.05
C LYS A 347 24.87 9.21 -25.46
N GLN A 348 25.64 8.13 -25.64
CA GLN A 348 26.12 7.70 -26.96
C GLN A 348 25.04 7.06 -27.84
N TYR A 349 23.86 6.73 -27.26
CA TYR A 349 22.77 6.06 -27.96
C TYR A 349 21.64 7.00 -28.44
N VAL A 350 21.78 8.33 -28.26
CA VAL A 350 20.78 9.28 -28.76
C VAL A 350 20.64 9.16 -30.27
N THR A 351 19.45 8.78 -30.74
CA THR A 351 19.21 8.48 -32.16
C THR A 351 18.51 9.61 -32.91
N GLY A 352 17.78 10.47 -32.20
CA GLY A 352 16.91 11.50 -32.79
C GLY A 352 15.66 10.94 -33.47
N GLU A 353 15.31 9.68 -33.23
CA GLU A 353 14.09 9.07 -33.75
C GLU A 353 12.88 9.48 -32.94
N LYS A 354 11.75 9.76 -33.60
CA LYS A 354 10.48 10.00 -32.93
C LYS A 354 9.97 8.71 -32.32
N SER A 355 9.53 8.78 -31.07
CA SER A 355 8.91 7.64 -30.39
C SER A 355 7.43 7.50 -30.78
N GLU A 356 7.08 6.41 -31.48
CA GLU A 356 5.66 6.07 -31.71
C GLU A 356 4.88 5.91 -30.40
N LYS A 357 5.54 5.47 -29.35
CA LYS A 357 4.93 5.29 -28.02
C LYS A 357 4.50 6.62 -27.40
N ILE A 358 5.32 7.66 -27.56
CA ILE A 358 4.97 9.02 -27.11
C ILE A 358 3.82 9.59 -27.94
N GLU A 359 3.83 9.44 -29.25
CA GLU A 359 2.71 9.90 -30.11
C GLU A 359 1.41 9.17 -29.75
N LEU A 360 1.46 7.85 -29.61
CA LEU A 360 0.29 7.05 -29.18
C LEU A 360 -0.23 7.49 -27.80
N PHE A 361 0.67 7.80 -26.86
CA PHE A 361 0.32 8.33 -25.55
C PHE A 361 -0.40 9.68 -25.69
N LEU A 362 0.15 10.62 -26.49
CA LEU A 362 -0.43 11.95 -26.68
C LEU A 362 -1.82 11.89 -27.33
N ASP A 363 -1.99 11.03 -28.33
CA ASP A 363 -3.27 10.84 -29.02
C ASP A 363 -4.34 10.26 -28.09
N LEU A 364 -3.97 9.29 -27.24
CA LEU A 364 -4.87 8.76 -26.21
C LEU A 364 -5.26 9.83 -25.20
N VAL A 365 -4.29 10.59 -24.70
CA VAL A 365 -4.58 11.69 -23.76
C VAL A 365 -5.50 12.72 -24.40
N GLU A 366 -5.23 13.13 -25.65
CA GLU A 366 -6.07 14.08 -26.40
C GLU A 366 -7.51 13.62 -26.51
N SER A 367 -7.70 12.35 -26.91
CA SER A 367 -9.04 11.75 -27.00
C SER A 367 -9.77 11.78 -25.66
N ILE A 368 -9.08 11.39 -24.56
CA ILE A 368 -9.68 11.32 -23.22
C ILE A 368 -10.06 12.69 -22.68
N ILE A 369 -9.14 13.65 -22.75
CA ILE A 369 -9.39 14.98 -22.17
C ILE A 369 -10.39 15.79 -23.02
N SER A 370 -10.50 15.54 -24.33
CA SER A 370 -11.51 16.17 -25.19
C SER A 370 -12.94 15.77 -24.81
N GLU A 371 -13.13 14.59 -24.24
CA GLU A 371 -14.40 14.15 -23.66
C GLU A 371 -14.65 14.69 -22.25
N GLY A 372 -13.71 15.44 -21.68
CA GLY A 372 -13.78 15.98 -20.32
C GLY A 372 -13.46 14.95 -19.23
N ASP A 373 -13.00 13.77 -19.58
CA ASP A 373 -12.64 12.69 -18.68
C ASP A 373 -11.24 12.90 -18.06
N LYS A 374 -10.97 12.22 -16.94
CA LYS A 374 -9.69 12.25 -16.23
C LYS A 374 -8.87 11.00 -16.52
N VAL A 375 -7.56 11.19 -16.69
CA VAL A 375 -6.61 10.12 -16.93
C VAL A 375 -5.46 10.14 -15.92
N CYS A 376 -5.15 8.98 -15.36
CA CYS A 376 -3.92 8.77 -14.60
C CYS A 376 -2.91 7.97 -15.43
N VAL A 377 -1.66 8.40 -15.43
CA VAL A 377 -0.58 7.83 -16.22
C VAL A 377 0.46 7.26 -15.27
N PHE A 378 0.80 5.99 -15.44
CA PHE A 378 1.81 5.31 -14.64
C PHE A 378 3.06 5.02 -15.46
N SER A 379 4.20 5.38 -14.89
CA SER A 379 5.52 4.97 -15.36
C SER A 379 6.39 4.55 -14.17
N LYS A 380 7.36 3.67 -14.40
CA LYS A 380 8.36 3.30 -13.39
C LYS A 380 9.38 4.41 -13.18
N PHE A 381 9.67 5.16 -14.24
CA PHE A 381 10.79 6.08 -14.33
C PHE A 381 10.36 7.51 -14.04
N ARG A 382 11.06 8.15 -13.08
CA ARG A 382 10.80 9.55 -12.77
C ARG A 382 11.24 10.48 -13.91
N SER A 383 12.36 10.17 -14.55
CA SER A 383 12.88 10.91 -15.70
C SER A 383 11.87 11.02 -16.83
N LEU A 384 11.08 9.97 -17.04
CA LEU A 384 10.02 9.99 -18.04
C LEU A 384 8.91 11.01 -17.72
N GLN A 385 8.60 11.26 -16.46
CA GLN A 385 7.56 12.23 -16.12
C GLN A 385 7.87 13.63 -16.67
N ASP A 386 9.13 14.07 -16.53
CA ASP A 386 9.55 15.39 -17.01
C ASP A 386 9.44 15.48 -18.55
N ILE A 387 9.77 14.40 -19.25
CA ILE A 387 9.63 14.30 -20.71
C ILE A 387 8.16 14.33 -21.13
N LEU A 388 7.32 13.52 -20.46
CA LEU A 388 5.87 13.50 -20.74
C LEU A 388 5.22 14.87 -20.49
N ILE A 389 5.65 15.59 -19.45
CA ILE A 389 5.18 16.95 -19.17
C ILE A 389 5.54 17.89 -20.30
N ALA A 390 6.80 17.85 -20.76
CA ALA A 390 7.25 18.71 -21.86
C ALA A 390 6.43 18.45 -23.15
N HIS A 391 6.19 17.20 -23.48
CA HIS A 391 5.36 16.83 -24.64
C HIS A 391 3.89 17.26 -24.46
N LEU A 392 3.30 17.04 -23.27
CA LEU A 392 1.93 17.46 -22.98
C LEU A 392 1.78 18.99 -23.05
N GLN A 393 2.70 19.75 -22.48
CA GLN A 393 2.67 21.22 -22.52
C GLN A 393 2.88 21.78 -23.93
N LYS A 394 3.66 21.08 -24.77
CA LYS A 394 3.82 21.44 -26.17
C LYS A 394 2.56 21.16 -27.01
N ARG A 395 1.86 20.04 -26.71
CA ARG A 395 0.64 19.63 -27.44
C ARG A 395 -0.59 20.42 -26.98
N PHE A 396 -0.70 20.69 -25.67
CA PHE A 396 -1.88 21.29 -25.05
C PHE A 396 -1.52 22.59 -24.35
N LYS A 397 -2.07 23.71 -24.80
CA LYS A 397 -1.86 25.01 -24.15
C LYS A 397 -2.59 25.07 -22.81
N ASN A 398 -1.89 25.54 -21.77
CA ASN A 398 -2.44 25.78 -20.43
C ASN A 398 -3.00 24.53 -19.72
N ILE A 399 -2.45 23.34 -20.00
CA ILE A 399 -2.85 22.10 -19.34
C ILE A 399 -2.29 22.06 -17.91
N GLU A 400 -3.15 21.76 -16.94
CA GLU A 400 -2.75 21.49 -15.56
C GLU A 400 -2.50 19.99 -15.37
N ILE A 401 -1.31 19.66 -14.83
CA ILE A 401 -0.87 18.29 -14.60
C ILE A 401 -0.56 18.12 -13.13
N ALA A 402 -1.17 17.14 -12.49
CA ALA A 402 -0.81 16.70 -11.16
C ALA A 402 0.32 15.66 -11.24
N GLN A 403 1.23 15.66 -10.26
CA GLN A 403 2.40 14.79 -10.27
C GLN A 403 2.53 14.05 -8.93
N VAL A 404 2.77 12.73 -9.00
CA VAL A 404 3.03 11.90 -7.82
C VAL A 404 4.31 11.09 -8.02
N HIS A 405 5.33 11.37 -7.21
CA HIS A 405 6.63 10.68 -7.29
C HIS A 405 7.32 10.56 -5.92
N GLY A 406 8.38 9.77 -5.86
CA GLY A 406 9.12 9.48 -4.63
C GLY A 406 9.75 10.67 -3.93
N GLY A 407 10.05 11.75 -4.66
CA GLY A 407 10.63 12.97 -4.10
C GLY A 407 9.65 13.88 -3.36
N LEU A 408 8.34 13.63 -3.44
CA LEU A 408 7.33 14.39 -2.73
C LEU A 408 7.13 13.87 -1.30
N SER A 409 6.87 14.77 -0.37
CA SER A 409 6.38 14.40 0.97
C SER A 409 4.98 13.77 0.89
N SER A 410 4.54 13.09 1.95
CA SER A 410 3.20 12.49 2.00
C SER A 410 2.09 13.55 1.87
N GLU A 411 2.30 14.73 2.44
CA GLU A 411 1.38 15.86 2.34
C GLU A 411 1.32 16.43 0.92
N GLN A 412 2.47 16.63 0.27
CA GLN A 412 2.52 17.08 -1.11
C GLN A 412 1.83 16.10 -2.06
N ARG A 413 2.07 14.78 -1.90
CA ARG A 413 1.37 13.75 -2.68
C ARG A 413 -0.14 13.82 -2.49
N TYR A 414 -0.59 13.96 -1.25
CA TYR A 414 -2.00 14.10 -0.96
C TYR A 414 -2.59 15.32 -1.68
N ASN A 415 -1.91 16.48 -1.63
CA ASN A 415 -2.36 17.70 -2.27
C ASN A 415 -2.44 17.57 -3.81
N GLU A 416 -1.46 16.91 -4.44
CA GLU A 416 -1.49 16.64 -5.89
C GLU A 416 -2.67 15.73 -6.26
N VAL A 417 -2.94 14.68 -5.47
CA VAL A 417 -4.10 13.81 -5.68
C VAL A 417 -5.42 14.58 -5.47
N GLN A 418 -5.49 15.47 -4.47
CA GLN A 418 -6.66 16.32 -4.26
C GLN A 418 -6.87 17.33 -5.42
N LYS A 419 -5.78 17.94 -5.89
CA LYS A 419 -5.80 18.80 -7.09
C LYS A 419 -6.41 18.06 -8.28
N PHE A 420 -5.89 16.88 -8.59
CA PHE A 420 -6.41 16.02 -9.65
C PHE A 420 -7.88 15.65 -9.43
N SER A 421 -8.26 15.28 -8.21
CA SER A 421 -9.59 14.77 -7.92
C SER A 421 -10.68 15.85 -7.95
N SER A 422 -10.37 17.08 -7.46
CA SER A 422 -11.37 18.13 -7.24
C SER A 422 -11.42 19.19 -8.33
N GLN A 423 -10.29 19.49 -9.00
CA GLN A 423 -10.22 20.57 -9.99
C GLN A 423 -10.64 20.09 -11.38
N LYS A 424 -11.53 20.80 -12.04
CA LYS A 424 -11.97 20.49 -13.41
C LYS A 424 -10.91 20.79 -14.47
N THR A 425 -9.97 21.67 -14.17
CA THR A 425 -8.87 22.04 -15.09
C THR A 425 -7.72 21.02 -15.06
N CYS A 426 -7.62 20.19 -14.00
CA CYS A 426 -6.57 19.20 -13.83
C CYS A 426 -7.09 17.81 -14.21
N ASN A 427 -6.98 17.45 -15.49
CA ASN A 427 -7.50 16.18 -16.02
C ASN A 427 -6.42 15.10 -16.16
N ILE A 428 -5.15 15.43 -15.92
CA ILE A 428 -4.02 14.50 -16.03
C ILE A 428 -3.29 14.40 -14.70
N LEU A 429 -3.01 13.15 -14.27
CA LEU A 429 -2.11 12.86 -13.17
C LEU A 429 -1.01 11.92 -13.66
N LEU A 430 0.25 12.33 -13.50
CA LEU A 430 1.41 11.49 -13.76
C LEU A 430 1.92 10.87 -12.46
N SER A 431 2.08 9.55 -12.43
CA SER A 431 2.54 8.81 -11.25
C SER A 431 3.77 7.96 -11.56
N SER A 432 4.83 8.10 -10.77
CA SER A 432 5.98 7.18 -10.84
C SER A 432 5.76 5.93 -9.97
N GLY A 433 6.66 4.95 -10.09
CA GLY A 433 6.60 3.68 -9.33
C GLY A 433 6.42 3.87 -7.82
N ALA A 434 7.00 4.91 -7.24
CA ALA A 434 6.82 5.24 -5.81
C ALA A 434 5.41 5.77 -5.47
N GLY A 435 4.66 6.28 -6.46
CA GLY A 435 3.26 6.69 -6.32
C GLY A 435 2.26 5.53 -6.46
N ASN A 436 2.72 4.34 -6.86
CA ASN A 436 1.83 3.17 -7.05
C ASN A 436 1.16 2.72 -5.74
N GLU A 437 1.65 3.15 -4.59
CA GLU A 437 1.12 2.72 -3.30
C GLU A 437 0.25 3.79 -2.66
N GLY A 438 -0.98 3.42 -2.32
CA GLY A 438 -1.83 4.15 -1.38
C GLY A 438 -2.63 5.33 -1.90
N ILE A 439 -2.45 5.79 -3.14
CA ILE A 439 -3.25 6.91 -3.67
C ILE A 439 -4.66 6.44 -4.08
N ASN A 440 -5.63 7.32 -3.93
CA ASN A 440 -7.01 7.11 -4.38
C ASN A 440 -7.27 7.94 -5.64
N LEU A 441 -7.50 7.25 -6.75
CA LEU A 441 -7.75 7.84 -8.06
C LEU A 441 -9.14 7.46 -8.61
N SER A 442 -10.10 7.24 -7.72
CA SER A 442 -11.47 6.82 -8.10
C SER A 442 -12.23 7.82 -8.98
N THR A 443 -11.71 9.04 -9.14
CA THR A 443 -12.24 10.05 -10.06
C THR A 443 -11.72 9.89 -11.50
N ALA A 444 -10.66 9.08 -11.71
CA ALA A 444 -10.15 8.78 -13.03
C ALA A 444 -10.95 7.63 -13.67
N LYS A 445 -11.43 7.85 -14.87
CA LYS A 445 -12.05 6.81 -15.71
C LYS A 445 -11.00 6.02 -16.50
N TYR A 446 -9.88 6.66 -16.84
CA TYR A 446 -8.83 6.10 -17.67
C TYR A 446 -7.49 6.01 -16.91
N MET A 447 -6.76 4.94 -17.20
CA MET A 447 -5.38 4.74 -16.81
C MET A 447 -4.53 4.41 -18.03
N ILE A 448 -3.37 5.02 -18.15
CA ILE A 448 -2.36 4.66 -19.16
C ILE A 448 -1.13 4.13 -18.43
N GLU A 449 -0.72 2.93 -18.77
CA GLU A 449 0.53 2.31 -18.30
C GLU A 449 1.58 2.44 -19.40
N MET A 450 2.59 3.28 -19.14
CA MET A 450 3.69 3.48 -20.09
C MET A 450 4.57 2.24 -20.23
N GLU A 451 4.66 1.44 -19.14
CA GLU A 451 5.34 0.14 -19.14
C GLU A 451 4.50 -0.89 -18.38
N PRO A 452 4.61 -2.18 -18.75
CA PRO A 452 4.02 -3.27 -17.99
C PRO A 452 4.48 -3.26 -16.53
N ALA A 453 3.64 -3.71 -15.63
CA ALA A 453 4.02 -3.90 -14.24
C ALA A 453 4.99 -5.09 -14.09
N ASP A 454 5.93 -5.01 -13.13
CA ASP A 454 6.94 -6.07 -12.90
C ASP A 454 6.35 -7.40 -12.40
N SER A 455 5.12 -7.36 -11.90
CA SER A 455 4.42 -8.55 -11.43
C SER A 455 2.91 -8.34 -11.44
N TYR A 456 2.18 -9.45 -11.49
CA TYR A 456 0.73 -9.45 -11.37
C TYR A 456 0.23 -8.73 -10.10
N LEU A 457 0.97 -8.85 -8.99
CA LEU A 457 0.64 -8.16 -7.75
C LEU A 457 0.71 -6.63 -7.90
N VAL A 458 1.79 -6.12 -8.48
CA VAL A 458 1.96 -4.67 -8.73
C VAL A 458 0.90 -4.18 -9.69
N GLN A 459 0.59 -4.95 -10.73
CA GLN A 459 -0.47 -4.64 -11.70
C GLN A 459 -1.84 -4.53 -11.00
N THR A 460 -2.20 -5.53 -10.21
CA THR A 460 -3.47 -5.54 -9.46
C THR A 460 -3.56 -4.35 -8.49
N GLN A 461 -2.47 -4.03 -7.80
CA GLN A 461 -2.42 -2.87 -6.91
C GLN A 461 -2.56 -1.55 -7.68
N ARG A 462 -1.97 -1.45 -8.87
CA ARG A 462 -2.05 -0.28 -9.74
C ARG A 462 -3.48 -0.10 -10.26
N HIS A 463 -4.07 -1.15 -10.83
CA HIS A 463 -5.46 -1.13 -11.31
C HIS A 463 -6.46 -0.80 -10.19
N GLY A 464 -6.25 -1.33 -8.99
CA GLY A 464 -7.03 -1.01 -7.81
C GLY A 464 -6.95 0.47 -7.35
N ARG A 465 -6.25 1.36 -8.07
CA ARG A 465 -6.30 2.82 -7.82
C ARG A 465 -7.53 3.45 -8.45
N ILE A 466 -7.99 2.94 -9.59
CA ILE A 466 -9.20 3.39 -10.30
C ILE A 466 -10.37 2.43 -10.10
N GLU A 467 -10.11 1.12 -9.98
CA GLU A 467 -11.11 0.09 -9.67
C GLU A 467 -11.46 0.11 -8.18
N ARG A 468 -12.32 1.02 -7.77
CA ARG A 468 -12.69 1.24 -6.35
C ARG A 468 -14.20 1.39 -6.18
N ALA A 469 -14.68 0.92 -5.02
CA ALA A 469 -16.08 1.11 -4.63
C ALA A 469 -16.49 2.60 -4.50
N SER A 470 -15.53 3.50 -4.34
CA SER A 470 -15.74 4.95 -4.36
C SER A 470 -15.68 5.58 -5.76
N SER A 471 -15.55 4.79 -6.83
CA SER A 471 -15.55 5.32 -8.20
C SER A 471 -16.91 5.92 -8.54
N ILE A 472 -16.87 7.03 -9.28
CA ILE A 472 -18.06 7.67 -9.85
C ILE A 472 -18.43 7.10 -11.23
N HIS A 473 -17.65 6.18 -11.74
CA HIS A 473 -17.79 5.60 -13.07
C HIS A 473 -18.19 4.12 -12.94
N ASP A 474 -19.06 3.66 -13.82
CA ASP A 474 -19.47 2.24 -13.92
C ASP A 474 -18.41 1.38 -14.63
N THR A 475 -17.55 2.02 -15.42
CA THR A 475 -16.49 1.36 -16.18
C THR A 475 -15.20 2.17 -16.09
N ALA A 476 -14.09 1.46 -15.87
CA ALA A 476 -12.74 2.00 -15.88
C ALA A 476 -11.91 1.34 -16.97
N PHE A 477 -11.10 2.11 -17.66
CA PHE A 477 -10.30 1.65 -18.82
C PHE A 477 -8.81 1.75 -18.49
N VAL A 478 -8.07 0.70 -18.82
CA VAL A 478 -6.61 0.67 -18.70
C VAL A 478 -6.02 0.43 -20.10
N TYR A 479 -5.19 1.35 -20.56
CA TYR A 479 -4.38 1.19 -21.76
C TYR A 479 -2.94 0.86 -21.39
N GLN A 480 -2.47 -0.29 -21.81
CA GLN A 480 -1.09 -0.73 -21.64
C GLN A 480 -0.33 -0.48 -22.94
N LEU A 481 0.66 0.41 -22.91
CA LEU A 481 1.47 0.72 -24.08
C LEU A 481 2.65 -0.24 -24.19
N ILE A 482 2.67 -1.08 -25.19
CA ILE A 482 3.65 -2.15 -25.40
C ILE A 482 4.46 -1.85 -26.66
N ALA A 483 5.77 -1.80 -26.52
CA ALA A 483 6.64 -1.76 -27.68
C ALA A 483 6.86 -3.19 -28.22
N ASN A 484 6.63 -3.38 -29.50
CA ASN A 484 6.85 -4.66 -30.18
C ASN A 484 8.34 -5.03 -30.15
N ASN A 485 8.63 -6.32 -30.00
CA ASN A 485 10.00 -6.87 -29.99
C ASN A 485 10.93 -6.16 -28.99
N SER A 486 10.42 -5.83 -27.81
CA SER A 486 11.19 -5.23 -26.72
C SER A 486 11.22 -6.15 -25.48
N TYR A 487 12.08 -5.77 -24.49
CA TYR A 487 12.20 -6.49 -23.21
C TYR A 487 10.89 -6.47 -22.43
#